data_d88873c76096f6b121740294386f9be0
#
_entry.id   d88873c76096f6b121740294386f9be0
#
_cell.length_a   1.000
_cell.length_b   1.000
_cell.length_c   1.000
_cell.angle_alpha   90.00
_cell.angle_beta   90.00
_cell.angle_gamma   90.00
#
_symmetry.space_group_name_H-M   'P 1'
#
loop_
_entity.id
_entity.type
_entity.pdbx_description
1 polymer ?
#
loop_
_entity_poly.entity_id
_entity_poly.type
_entity_poly.pdbx_seq_one_letter_code
_entity_poly.pdbx_strand_id
1 'polypeptide(L)'
;MHKITIQTNMGTIIFETYDADAPNTVNNFITLANKGFYNGLIFHRVIEGFMIQGGDPTGTGRGGPGYAFADELNPATPSYEAGYVPGTVAMANSGPNTNGSQFFIMQANNPLPHLYTIFGKVISGQDVVDAIAAVPVDSNDKPLTPVTMEKVTVENING
;
A
#
# COMPACT_ATOMS: atom_id res chain seq x y z
N MET A 1 2.26 11.87 12.36
CA MET A 1 2.42 11.57 10.94
C MET A 1 3.79 10.94 10.71
N HIS A 2 3.86 9.99 9.81
CA HIS A 2 5.11 9.29 9.51
C HIS A 2 5.38 9.33 8.01
N LYS A 3 6.65 9.24 7.66
CA LYS A 3 7.09 9.12 6.27
C LYS A 3 7.62 7.72 6.05
N ILE A 4 7.08 7.04 5.04
CA ILE A 4 7.48 5.68 4.66
C ILE A 4 8.25 5.77 3.36
N THR A 5 9.44 5.20 3.34
CA THR A 5 10.27 5.10 2.14
C THR A 5 10.33 3.66 1.70
N ILE A 6 9.84 3.37 0.49
CA ILE A 6 9.90 2.05 -0.14
C ILE A 6 10.96 2.11 -1.23
N GLN A 7 12.09 1.46 -1.02
CA GLN A 7 13.14 1.32 -2.03
C GLN A 7 12.84 0.05 -2.84
N THR A 8 12.49 0.24 -4.11
CA THR A 8 12.22 -0.88 -5.02
C THR A 8 13.36 -1.03 -6.02
N ASN A 9 13.41 -2.17 -6.69
CA ASN A 9 14.36 -2.37 -7.81
C ASN A 9 14.01 -1.53 -9.05
N MET A 10 12.94 -0.74 -9.00
CA MET A 10 12.55 0.19 -10.09
C MET A 10 12.61 1.66 -9.66
N GLY A 11 13.00 1.94 -8.43
CA GLY A 11 13.08 3.29 -7.88
C GLY A 11 12.45 3.39 -6.51
N THR A 12 12.42 4.61 -5.98
CA THR A 12 11.97 4.88 -4.62
C THR A 12 10.60 5.54 -4.60
N ILE A 13 9.71 5.03 -3.74
CA ILE A 13 8.38 5.58 -3.49
C ILE A 13 8.37 6.06 -2.04
N ILE A 14 7.89 7.28 -1.81
CA ILE A 14 7.75 7.84 -0.46
C ILE A 14 6.30 8.25 -0.26
N PHE A 15 5.70 7.82 0.84
CA PHE A 15 4.36 8.29 1.21
C PHE A 15 4.31 8.73 2.67
N GLU A 16 3.39 9.63 2.95
CA GLU A 16 3.06 10.08 4.30
C GLU A 16 1.84 9.31 4.81
N THR A 17 1.83 9.03 6.11
CA THR A 17 0.74 8.30 6.75
C THR A 17 -0.33 9.25 7.30
N TYR A 18 -1.57 8.78 7.32
CA TYR A 18 -2.70 9.49 7.91
C TYR A 18 -2.98 8.95 9.32
N ASP A 19 -2.10 9.29 10.27
CA ASP A 19 -2.16 8.77 11.63
C ASP A 19 -3.47 9.10 12.35
N ALA A 20 -4.03 10.30 12.08
CA ALA A 20 -5.29 10.72 12.70
C ALA A 20 -6.50 9.98 12.11
N ASP A 21 -6.48 9.71 10.79
CA ASP A 21 -7.61 9.10 10.08
C ASP A 21 -7.66 7.59 10.29
N ALA A 22 -6.50 6.94 10.36
CA ALA A 22 -6.39 5.49 10.46
C ALA A 22 -5.29 5.07 11.44
N PRO A 23 -5.43 5.39 12.72
CA PRO A 23 -4.36 5.21 13.70
C PRO A 23 -3.91 3.76 13.87
N ASN A 24 -4.83 2.81 13.88
CA ASN A 24 -4.49 1.40 14.07
C ASN A 24 -3.84 0.81 12.83
N THR A 25 -4.32 1.18 11.65
CA THR A 25 -3.74 0.75 10.37
C THR A 25 -2.32 1.28 10.21
N VAL A 26 -2.11 2.56 10.50
CA VAL A 26 -0.78 3.18 10.45
C VAL A 26 0.16 2.50 11.45
N ASN A 27 -0.27 2.29 12.68
CA ASN A 27 0.53 1.63 13.71
C ASN A 27 0.92 0.21 13.29
N ASN A 28 -0.02 -0.54 12.71
CA ASN A 28 0.25 -1.88 12.18
C ASN A 28 1.32 -1.86 11.09
N PHE A 29 1.18 -0.96 10.12
CA PHE A 29 2.16 -0.84 9.03
C PHE A 29 3.55 -0.51 9.57
N ILE A 30 3.64 0.48 10.46
CA ILE A 30 4.90 0.89 11.07
C ILE A 30 5.56 -0.26 11.85
N THR A 31 4.77 -0.98 12.64
CA THR A 31 5.26 -2.11 13.41
C THR A 31 5.86 -3.19 12.49
N LEU A 32 5.15 -3.54 11.42
CA LEU A 32 5.63 -4.52 10.46
C LEU A 32 6.89 -4.02 9.73
N ALA A 33 6.88 -2.76 9.28
CA ALA A 33 8.01 -2.17 8.57
C ALA A 33 9.27 -2.14 9.44
N ASN A 34 9.14 -1.78 10.72
CA ASN A 34 10.26 -1.73 11.66
C ASN A 34 10.82 -3.11 12.00
N LYS A 35 10.03 -4.16 11.84
CA LYS A 35 10.50 -5.55 11.98
C LYS A 35 11.19 -6.08 10.73
N GLY A 36 11.23 -5.30 9.64
CA GLY A 36 11.73 -5.76 8.36
C GLY A 36 10.77 -6.67 7.60
N PHE A 37 9.50 -6.72 7.99
CA PHE A 37 8.49 -7.62 7.40
C PHE A 37 8.37 -7.43 5.90
N TYR A 38 8.37 -6.18 5.42
CA TYR A 38 8.17 -5.86 4.02
C TYR A 38 9.44 -6.01 3.17
N ASN A 39 10.62 -6.13 3.78
CA ASN A 39 11.88 -6.23 3.03
C ASN A 39 11.92 -7.53 2.23
N GLY A 40 12.14 -7.42 0.94
CA GLY A 40 12.17 -8.56 0.03
C GLY A 40 10.81 -8.99 -0.51
N LEU A 41 9.72 -8.37 -0.09
CA LEU A 41 8.39 -8.69 -0.61
C LEU A 41 8.17 -8.02 -1.97
N ILE A 42 7.28 -8.60 -2.78
CA ILE A 42 7.02 -8.14 -4.15
C ILE A 42 5.69 -7.40 -4.24
N PHE A 43 5.55 -6.62 -5.32
CA PHE A 43 4.24 -6.20 -5.81
C PHE A 43 3.70 -7.33 -6.68
N HIS A 44 2.88 -8.18 -6.10
CA HIS A 44 2.40 -9.41 -6.74
C HIS A 44 1.23 -9.19 -7.71
N ARG A 45 0.63 -8.01 -7.69
CA ARG A 45 -0.50 -7.68 -8.57
C ARG A 45 -0.42 -6.20 -8.96
N VAL A 46 -0.27 -5.94 -10.26
CA VAL A 46 -0.22 -4.57 -10.78
C VAL A 46 -1.16 -4.46 -11.97
N ILE A 47 -1.92 -3.37 -12.03
CA ILE A 47 -2.87 -3.11 -13.12
C ILE A 47 -2.69 -1.67 -13.54
N GLU A 48 -2.18 -1.47 -14.76
CA GLU A 48 -2.05 -0.14 -15.35
C GLU A 48 -3.43 0.51 -15.49
N GLY A 49 -3.52 1.78 -15.11
CA GLY A 49 -4.79 2.49 -15.05
C GLY A 49 -5.58 2.22 -13.76
N PHE A 50 -4.96 1.54 -12.79
CA PHE A 50 -5.61 1.23 -11.53
C PHE A 50 -4.64 1.35 -10.34
N MET A 51 -3.87 0.30 -10.03
CA MET A 51 -3.08 0.28 -8.78
C MET A 51 -1.91 -0.71 -8.85
N ILE A 52 -1.01 -0.62 -7.86
CA ILE A 52 0.00 -1.65 -7.58
C ILE A 52 -0.23 -2.17 -6.16
N GLN A 53 -0.22 -3.49 -6.00
CA GLN A 53 -0.53 -4.16 -4.74
C GLN A 53 0.61 -5.09 -4.32
N GLY A 54 0.98 -5.02 -3.05
CA GLY A 54 2.02 -5.86 -2.49
C GLY A 54 1.87 -6.07 -0.99
N GLY A 55 2.91 -6.60 -0.35
CA GLY A 55 2.94 -6.79 1.10
C GLY A 55 2.48 -8.17 1.57
N ASP A 56 2.32 -9.12 0.65
CA ASP A 56 2.03 -10.52 0.99
C ASP A 56 3.34 -11.30 1.10
N PRO A 57 3.68 -11.87 2.26
CA PRO A 57 4.92 -12.63 2.42
C PRO A 57 4.99 -13.89 1.54
N THR A 58 3.84 -14.40 1.07
CA THR A 58 3.80 -15.55 0.16
C THR A 58 3.83 -15.15 -1.31
N GLY A 59 3.56 -13.88 -1.64
CA GLY A 59 3.50 -13.37 -3.02
C GLY A 59 2.35 -13.93 -3.84
N THR A 60 1.34 -14.51 -3.22
CA THR A 60 0.19 -15.16 -3.90
C THR A 60 -1.08 -14.34 -3.86
N GLY A 61 -1.15 -13.32 -3.00
CA GLY A 61 -2.36 -12.57 -2.70
C GLY A 61 -3.18 -13.14 -1.55
N ARG A 62 -2.76 -14.26 -0.97
CA ARG A 62 -3.50 -14.97 0.09
C ARG A 62 -2.80 -14.94 1.45
N GLY A 63 -1.58 -14.44 1.52
CA GLY A 63 -0.81 -14.39 2.75
C GLY A 63 -0.98 -13.10 3.52
N GLY A 64 -0.47 -13.08 4.73
CA GLY A 64 -0.51 -11.93 5.61
C GLY A 64 0.38 -12.13 6.83
N PRO A 65 0.22 -11.27 7.85
CA PRO A 65 1.10 -11.28 9.03
C PRO A 65 0.71 -12.33 10.09
N GLY A 66 -0.34 -13.12 9.84
CA GLY A 66 -0.82 -14.13 10.79
C GLY A 66 -1.96 -13.64 11.68
N TYR A 67 -2.52 -12.48 11.40
CA TYR A 67 -3.66 -11.91 12.12
C TYR A 67 -4.46 -11.00 11.19
N ALA A 68 -5.65 -10.59 11.63
CA ALA A 68 -6.46 -9.60 10.93
C ALA A 68 -6.93 -8.52 11.92
N PHE A 69 -7.21 -7.32 11.41
CA PHE A 69 -7.71 -6.22 12.22
C PHE A 69 -8.79 -5.43 11.48
N ALA A 70 -9.54 -4.63 12.26
CA ALA A 70 -10.73 -3.95 11.79
C ALA A 70 -10.41 -2.81 10.80
N ASP A 71 -11.37 -2.55 9.91
CA ASP A 71 -11.35 -1.40 9.02
C ASP A 71 -11.45 -0.09 9.81
N GLU A 72 -10.88 0.97 9.24
CA GLU A 72 -11.00 2.33 9.73
C GLU A 72 -11.60 3.18 8.60
N LEU A 73 -12.92 3.18 8.51
CA LEU A 73 -13.69 3.78 7.40
C LEU A 73 -14.63 4.85 7.96
N ASN A 74 -14.06 5.94 8.46
CA ASN A 74 -14.83 7.06 9.00
C ASN A 74 -15.10 8.09 7.92
N PRO A 75 -16.37 8.27 7.49
CA PRO A 75 -16.74 9.22 6.43
C PRO A 75 -16.41 10.68 6.75
N ALA A 76 -16.19 11.01 8.02
CA ALA A 76 -15.84 12.37 8.44
C ALA A 76 -14.37 12.72 8.25
N THR A 77 -13.53 11.76 7.86
CA THR A 77 -12.10 12.02 7.66
C THR A 77 -11.81 12.57 6.27
N PRO A 78 -10.80 13.48 6.15
CA PRO A 78 -10.43 14.02 4.85
C PRO A 78 -9.95 12.97 3.85
N SER A 79 -9.26 11.93 4.29
CA SER A 79 -8.78 10.86 3.42
C SER A 79 -9.92 10.06 2.82
N TYR A 80 -10.95 9.75 3.61
CA TYR A 80 -12.14 9.06 3.13
C TYR A 80 -12.87 9.90 2.07
N GLU A 81 -13.03 11.20 2.33
CA GLU A 81 -13.69 12.12 1.42
C GLU A 81 -12.93 12.26 0.09
N ALA A 82 -11.60 12.33 0.14
CA ALA A 82 -10.76 12.41 -1.06
C ALA A 82 -10.88 11.16 -1.93
N GLY A 83 -11.09 9.99 -1.34
CA GLY A 83 -11.29 8.73 -2.05
C GLY A 83 -10.00 8.16 -2.67
N TYR A 84 -10.20 7.30 -3.65
CA TYR A 84 -9.12 6.52 -4.27
C TYR A 84 -8.61 7.24 -5.52
N VAL A 85 -7.76 8.22 -5.29
CA VAL A 85 -7.12 9.05 -6.32
C VAL A 85 -5.65 8.65 -6.48
N PRO A 86 -4.96 9.09 -7.56
CA PRO A 86 -3.53 8.75 -7.72
C PRO A 86 -2.73 9.10 -6.48
N GLY A 87 -1.90 8.15 -6.03
CA GLY A 87 -1.08 8.28 -4.84
C GLY A 87 -1.73 7.86 -3.53
N THR A 88 -3.03 7.57 -3.51
CA THR A 88 -3.70 7.03 -2.32
C THR A 88 -3.10 5.67 -1.95
N VAL A 89 -2.76 5.49 -0.67
CA VAL A 89 -2.28 4.22 -0.12
C VAL A 89 -3.36 3.64 0.79
N ALA A 90 -3.79 2.43 0.49
CA ALA A 90 -4.89 1.78 1.20
C ALA A 90 -4.60 0.31 1.47
N MET A 91 -5.31 -0.27 2.44
CA MET A 91 -5.18 -1.69 2.77
C MET A 91 -6.02 -2.54 1.83
N ALA A 92 -5.41 -3.57 1.26
CA ALA A 92 -6.15 -4.64 0.61
C ALA A 92 -6.79 -5.54 1.68
N ASN A 93 -7.92 -6.16 1.33
CA ASN A 93 -8.61 -7.06 2.25
C ASN A 93 -9.38 -8.14 1.48
N SER A 94 -9.92 -9.10 2.19
CA SER A 94 -10.76 -10.19 1.66
C SER A 94 -12.19 -10.13 2.23
N GLY A 95 -12.66 -8.93 2.53
CA GLY A 95 -13.96 -8.66 3.12
C GLY A 95 -13.82 -7.72 4.33
N PRO A 96 -14.93 -7.36 4.99
CA PRO A 96 -14.89 -6.47 6.14
C PRO A 96 -13.98 -6.99 7.27
N ASN A 97 -13.19 -6.09 7.83
CA ASN A 97 -12.36 -6.35 9.01
C ASN A 97 -11.35 -7.49 8.83
N THR A 98 -10.76 -7.59 7.61
CA THR A 98 -9.75 -8.61 7.30
C THR A 98 -8.42 -8.01 6.88
N ASN A 99 -8.08 -6.83 7.39
CA ASN A 99 -6.81 -6.18 7.10
C ASN A 99 -5.64 -6.96 7.73
N GLY A 100 -4.55 -7.04 7.01
CA GLY A 100 -3.33 -7.71 7.49
C GLY A 100 -2.08 -6.92 7.14
N SER A 101 -1.39 -7.34 6.08
CA SER A 101 -0.17 -6.69 5.62
C SER A 101 -0.24 -6.20 4.17
N GLN A 102 -1.15 -6.72 3.36
CA GLN A 102 -1.25 -6.32 1.97
C GLN A 102 -1.82 -4.92 1.82
N PHE A 103 -1.22 -4.13 0.95
CA PHE A 103 -1.65 -2.78 0.65
C PHE A 103 -1.55 -2.51 -0.84
N PHE A 104 -2.21 -1.43 -1.28
CA PHE A 104 -2.08 -1.00 -2.66
C PHE A 104 -1.89 0.51 -2.73
N ILE A 105 -1.26 0.95 -3.81
CA ILE A 105 -1.04 2.35 -4.13
C ILE A 105 -1.75 2.64 -5.44
N MET A 106 -2.62 3.65 -5.45
CA MET A 106 -3.36 4.03 -6.65
C MET A 106 -2.42 4.64 -7.69
N GLN A 107 -2.47 4.10 -8.89
CA GLN A 107 -1.73 4.62 -10.03
C GLN A 107 -2.60 5.63 -10.80
N ALA A 108 -3.89 5.37 -10.89
CA ALA A 108 -4.84 6.20 -11.61
C ALA A 108 -6.09 6.42 -10.78
N ASN A 109 -6.92 7.36 -11.22
CA ASN A 109 -8.20 7.64 -10.59
C ASN A 109 -9.16 6.49 -10.87
N ASN A 110 -9.68 5.86 -9.81
CA ASN A 110 -10.63 4.76 -9.94
C ASN A 110 -11.59 4.83 -8.75
N PRO A 111 -12.90 5.08 -9.01
CA PRO A 111 -13.87 5.26 -7.92
C PRO A 111 -14.25 3.91 -7.29
N LEU A 112 -13.40 3.42 -6.42
CA LEU A 112 -13.69 2.21 -5.65
C LEU A 112 -14.75 2.50 -4.58
N PRO A 113 -15.57 1.49 -4.20
CA PRO A 113 -16.39 1.61 -3.01
C PRO A 113 -15.50 1.75 -1.77
N HIS A 114 -15.98 2.48 -0.75
CA HIS A 114 -15.22 2.73 0.48
C HIS A 114 -15.20 1.47 1.38
N LEU A 115 -14.51 0.43 0.91
CA LEU A 115 -14.32 -0.84 1.60
C LEU A 115 -12.88 -1.06 2.05
N TYR A 116 -11.98 -0.17 1.67
CA TYR A 116 -10.53 -0.29 1.89
C TYR A 116 -10.03 0.89 2.69
N THR A 117 -9.44 0.62 3.85
CA THR A 117 -8.92 1.67 4.73
C THR A 117 -7.81 2.47 4.05
N ILE A 118 -8.02 3.76 3.88
CA ILE A 118 -6.99 4.68 3.35
C ILE A 118 -6.11 5.11 4.52
N PHE A 119 -4.81 4.94 4.39
CA PHE A 119 -3.89 5.27 5.49
C PHE A 119 -2.66 6.08 5.08
N GLY A 120 -2.55 6.47 3.82
CA GLY A 120 -1.43 7.29 3.39
C GLY A 120 -1.60 7.88 2.00
N LYS A 121 -0.61 8.70 1.62
CA LYS A 121 -0.54 9.33 0.30
C LYS A 121 0.91 9.48 -0.15
N VAL A 122 1.17 9.11 -1.40
CA VAL A 122 2.47 9.29 -2.04
C VAL A 122 2.80 10.78 -2.15
N ILE A 123 3.99 11.15 -1.69
CA ILE A 123 4.51 12.52 -1.79
C ILE A 123 5.71 12.61 -2.74
N SER A 124 6.32 11.47 -3.10
CA SER A 124 7.42 11.40 -4.05
C SER A 124 7.46 10.01 -4.67
N GLY A 125 7.79 9.92 -5.96
CA GLY A 125 7.90 8.65 -6.64
C GLY A 125 6.62 8.16 -7.29
N GLN A 126 5.65 9.03 -7.57
CA GLN A 126 4.46 8.63 -8.33
C GLN A 126 4.83 8.13 -9.72
N ASP A 127 5.89 8.67 -10.32
CA ASP A 127 6.43 8.18 -11.59
C ASP A 127 6.95 6.73 -11.47
N VAL A 128 7.47 6.34 -10.31
CA VAL A 128 7.87 4.95 -10.04
C VAL A 128 6.63 4.06 -9.94
N VAL A 129 5.56 4.53 -9.29
CA VAL A 129 4.29 3.82 -9.25
C VAL A 129 3.75 3.59 -10.66
N ASP A 130 3.80 4.62 -11.50
CA ASP A 130 3.39 4.53 -12.90
C ASP A 130 4.20 3.49 -13.67
N ALA A 131 5.52 3.49 -13.49
CA ALA A 131 6.41 2.55 -14.16
C ALA A 131 6.14 1.10 -13.71
N ILE A 132 5.92 0.88 -12.43
CA ILE A 132 5.59 -0.45 -11.88
C ILE A 132 4.26 -0.94 -12.44
N ALA A 133 3.26 -0.07 -12.49
CA ALA A 133 1.94 -0.44 -13.01
C ALA A 133 1.96 -0.85 -14.49
N ALA A 134 2.97 -0.38 -15.24
CA ALA A 134 3.08 -0.61 -16.68
C ALA A 134 3.94 -1.82 -17.07
N VAL A 135 4.52 -2.55 -16.11
CA VAL A 135 5.38 -3.70 -16.44
C VAL A 135 4.57 -4.85 -17.05
N PRO A 136 5.20 -5.70 -17.87
CA PRO A 136 4.53 -6.91 -18.37
C PRO A 136 4.10 -7.84 -17.23
N VAL A 137 2.88 -8.36 -17.33
CA VAL A 137 2.27 -9.22 -16.32
C VAL A 137 1.77 -10.52 -16.94
N ASP A 138 1.53 -11.52 -16.08
CA ASP A 138 0.86 -12.75 -16.47
C ASP A 138 -0.67 -12.61 -16.43
N SER A 139 -1.39 -13.72 -16.62
CA SER A 139 -2.86 -13.72 -16.61
C SER A 139 -3.49 -13.36 -15.26
N ASN A 140 -2.70 -13.35 -14.20
CA ASN A 140 -3.13 -12.97 -12.85
C ASN A 140 -2.66 -11.57 -12.46
N ASP A 141 -2.22 -10.76 -13.43
CA ASP A 141 -1.69 -9.41 -13.21
C ASP A 141 -0.42 -9.38 -12.34
N LYS A 142 0.31 -10.50 -12.30
CA LYS A 142 1.58 -10.60 -11.59
C LYS A 142 2.73 -10.25 -12.53
N PRO A 143 3.63 -9.32 -12.12
CA PRO A 143 4.78 -8.99 -12.95
C PRO A 143 5.60 -10.20 -13.35
N LEU A 144 5.94 -10.32 -14.65
CA LEU A 144 6.75 -11.41 -15.17
C LEU A 144 8.17 -11.37 -14.59
N THR A 145 8.72 -10.16 -14.41
CA THR A 145 9.96 -9.93 -13.68
C THR A 145 9.60 -9.35 -12.32
N PRO A 146 10.05 -9.96 -11.21
CA PRO A 146 9.66 -9.49 -9.89
C PRO A 146 9.98 -8.02 -9.64
N VAL A 147 9.00 -7.28 -9.14
CA VAL A 147 9.18 -5.92 -8.62
C VAL A 147 9.24 -6.04 -7.11
N THR A 148 10.41 -5.81 -6.55
CA THR A 148 10.71 -6.10 -5.15
C THR A 148 10.84 -4.84 -4.32
N MET A 149 10.20 -4.83 -3.15
CA MET A 149 10.46 -3.85 -2.10
C MET A 149 11.76 -4.27 -1.40
N GLU A 150 12.87 -3.69 -1.82
CA GLU A 150 14.19 -4.08 -1.28
C GLU A 150 14.36 -3.66 0.17
N LYS A 151 13.81 -2.49 0.51
CA LYS A 151 13.84 -1.98 1.87
C LYS A 151 12.68 -1.03 2.11
N VAL A 152 12.03 -1.17 3.26
CA VAL A 152 10.96 -0.26 3.71
C VAL A 152 11.37 0.34 5.04
N THR A 153 11.47 1.67 5.10
CA THR A 153 11.90 2.40 6.30
C THR A 153 10.84 3.40 6.74
N VAL A 154 10.85 3.68 8.04
CA VAL A 154 9.89 4.57 8.69
C VAL A 154 10.64 5.74 9.33
N GLU A 155 10.15 6.95 9.12
CA GLU A 155 10.66 8.15 9.76
C GLU A 155 9.48 8.90 10.38
N ASN A 156 9.62 9.31 11.64
CA ASN A 156 8.61 10.13 12.29
C ASN A 156 8.83 11.58 11.87
N ILE A 157 7.82 12.17 11.23
CA ILE A 157 7.85 13.58 10.81
C ILE A 157 6.91 14.36 11.70
N ASN A 158 7.38 14.70 12.89
CA ASN A 158 6.64 15.60 13.76
C ASN A 158 6.74 17.01 13.19
N GLY A 159 5.61 17.47 12.79
CA GLY A 159 5.49 18.89 12.50
C GLY A 159 5.58 19.68 13.80
#